data_e5e747cb82b82b6f30fd4f71f5a6e184
#
_entry.id   e5e747cb82b82b6f30fd4f71f5a6e184
#
_cell.length_a   1.000
_cell.length_b   1.000
_cell.length_c   1.000
_cell.angle_alpha   90.00
_cell.angle_beta   90.00
_cell.angle_gamma   90.00
#
_symmetry.space_group_name_H-M   'P 1'
#
loop_
_entity.id
_entity.type
_entity.pdbx_description
1 polymer ?
#
loop_
_entity_poly.entity_id
_entity_poly.type
_entity_poly.pdbx_seq_one_letter_code
_entity_poly.pdbx_strand_id
1 'polypeptide(L)'
;MEKVMIIINPTSGGEKALDYKEKIENKAKEYFDVVETRITEKAKDATIFAEEAVKEKAEAVVVFGGDGTVNEVISGIAEKEYIPKLGIIPGGTGNLITKLLEISQDIDQAIEELDFNNTNAIDIGKANGHY
;
A
#
# COMPACT_ATOMS: atom_id res chain seq x y z
N MET A 1 -11.68 3.70 -11.99
CA MET A 1 -11.24 2.42 -11.40
C MET A 1 -12.20 2.03 -10.28
N GLU A 2 -12.39 0.75 -10.06
CA GLU A 2 -13.46 0.31 -9.17
C GLU A 2 -13.08 0.31 -7.69
N LYS A 3 -12.06 -0.46 -7.31
CA LYS A 3 -11.79 -0.69 -5.89
C LYS A 3 -10.31 -0.61 -5.52
N VAL A 4 -10.05 0.02 -4.38
CA VAL A 4 -8.73 0.02 -3.74
C VAL A 4 -8.88 -0.45 -2.30
N MET A 5 -7.91 -1.23 -1.83
CA MET A 5 -7.81 -1.56 -0.42
C MET A 5 -6.61 -0.82 0.16
N ILE A 6 -6.84 -0.11 1.26
CA ILE A 6 -5.79 0.62 1.98
C ILE A 6 -5.48 -0.18 3.24
N ILE A 7 -4.22 -0.55 3.41
CA ILE A 7 -3.77 -1.32 4.57
C ILE A 7 -2.86 -0.42 5.41
N ILE A 8 -3.25 -0.18 6.66
CA ILE A 8 -2.53 0.74 7.54
C ILE A 8 -2.02 -0.02 8.77
N ASN A 9 -0.72 0.11 9.03
CA ASN A 9 -0.14 -0.29 10.31
C ASN A 9 -0.23 0.92 11.25
N PRO A 10 -1.04 0.86 12.32
CA PRO A 10 -1.30 2.03 13.16
C PRO A 10 -0.09 2.51 13.97
N THR A 11 0.97 1.69 14.07
CA THR A 11 2.20 2.11 14.76
C THR A 11 3.18 2.80 13.84
N SER A 12 2.88 2.88 12.55
CA SER A 12 3.75 3.54 11.57
C SER A 12 3.68 5.06 11.68
N GLY A 13 4.69 5.73 11.14
CA GLY A 13 4.73 7.19 11.12
C GLY A 13 4.80 7.80 12.52
N GLY A 14 5.46 7.13 13.47
CA GLY A 14 5.53 7.60 14.85
C GLY A 14 4.19 7.52 15.57
N GLU A 15 3.42 6.49 15.25
CA GLU A 15 2.09 6.25 15.79
C GLU A 15 1.03 7.26 15.28
N LYS A 16 1.33 7.95 14.18
CA LYS A 16 0.41 8.93 13.58
C LYS A 16 -0.31 8.41 12.36
N ALA A 17 -0.19 7.13 12.06
CA ALA A 17 -0.77 6.54 10.85
C ALA A 17 -2.27 6.82 10.73
N LEU A 18 -3.00 6.73 11.83
CA LEU A 18 -4.44 6.96 11.81
C LEU A 18 -4.82 8.43 11.54
N ASP A 19 -3.90 9.36 11.82
CA ASP A 19 -4.12 10.77 11.52
C ASP A 19 -4.08 11.01 10.00
N TYR A 20 -3.40 10.15 9.27
CA TYR A 20 -3.30 10.25 7.81
C TYR A 20 -4.36 9.44 7.07
N LYS A 21 -5.14 8.62 7.79
CA LYS A 21 -6.13 7.72 7.21
C LYS A 21 -7.11 8.46 6.28
N GLU A 22 -7.70 9.53 6.78
CA GLU A 22 -8.66 10.32 6.00
C GLU A 22 -8.02 10.92 4.76
N LYS A 23 -6.81 11.43 4.90
CA LYS A 23 -6.08 12.03 3.78
C LYS A 23 -5.81 11.00 2.68
N ILE A 24 -5.40 9.80 3.07
CA ILE A 24 -5.15 8.72 2.13
C ILE A 24 -6.44 8.30 1.45
N GLU A 25 -7.51 8.16 2.22
CA GLU A 25 -8.82 7.80 1.69
C GLU A 25 -9.33 8.84 0.70
N ASN A 26 -9.18 10.12 1.01
CA ASN A 26 -9.60 11.20 0.13
C ASN A 26 -8.80 11.20 -1.18
N LYS A 27 -7.52 10.94 -1.10
CA LYS A 27 -6.68 10.83 -2.30
C LYS A 27 -7.12 9.64 -3.16
N ALA A 28 -7.39 8.50 -2.53
CA ALA A 28 -7.84 7.31 -3.24
C ALA A 28 -9.19 7.50 -3.92
N LYS A 29 -10.08 8.28 -3.31
CA LYS A 29 -11.41 8.57 -3.86
C LYS A 29 -11.34 9.35 -5.18
N GLU A 30 -10.22 9.98 -5.48
CA GLU A 30 -10.03 10.65 -6.78
C GLU A 30 -9.93 9.65 -7.92
N TYR A 31 -9.58 8.40 -7.62
CA TYR A 31 -9.33 7.36 -8.63
C TYR A 31 -10.28 6.17 -8.55
N PHE A 32 -10.86 5.90 -7.38
CA PHE A 32 -11.62 4.67 -7.14
C PHE A 32 -13.01 4.97 -6.64
N ASP A 33 -13.97 4.16 -7.09
CA ASP A 33 -15.36 4.26 -6.64
C ASP A 33 -15.55 3.66 -5.25
N VAL A 34 -14.78 2.61 -4.94
CA VAL A 34 -14.84 1.92 -3.64
C VAL A 34 -13.48 1.98 -2.97
N VAL A 35 -13.45 2.54 -1.76
CA VAL A 35 -12.24 2.63 -0.94
C VAL A 35 -12.49 1.87 0.34
N GLU A 36 -11.73 0.80 0.56
CA GLU A 36 -11.83 -0.02 1.76
C GLU A 36 -10.53 0.10 2.55
N THR A 37 -10.63 0.42 3.84
CA THR A 37 -9.47 0.57 4.72
C THR A 37 -9.42 -0.56 5.73
N ARG A 38 -8.25 -1.18 5.87
CA ARG A 38 -7.98 -2.23 6.85
C ARG A 38 -6.82 -1.80 7.73
N ILE A 39 -6.98 -1.99 9.04
CA ILE A 39 -5.97 -1.58 10.02
C ILE A 39 -5.40 -2.84 10.65
N THR A 40 -4.07 -2.99 10.61
CA THR A 40 -3.43 -4.17 11.17
C THR A 40 -3.41 -4.10 12.70
N GLU A 41 -3.53 -5.25 13.36
CA GLU A 41 -3.50 -5.35 14.82
C GLU A 41 -2.32 -6.20 15.28
N LYS A 42 -1.83 -7.10 14.44
CA LYS A 42 -0.77 -8.03 14.79
C LYS A 42 0.02 -8.44 13.55
N ALA A 43 1.08 -9.17 13.77
CA ALA A 43 1.91 -9.71 12.69
C ALA A 43 1.06 -10.56 11.73
N LYS A 44 1.37 -10.46 10.44
CA LYS A 44 0.72 -11.16 9.33
C LYS A 44 -0.68 -10.66 8.95
N ASP A 45 -1.26 -9.73 9.69
CA ASP A 45 -2.54 -9.15 9.30
C ASP A 45 -2.46 -8.50 7.92
N ALA A 46 -1.36 -7.81 7.62
CA ALA A 46 -1.19 -7.17 6.31
C ALA A 46 -1.17 -8.20 5.18
N THR A 47 -0.56 -9.37 5.40
CA THR A 47 -0.57 -10.45 4.42
C THR A 47 -1.99 -10.95 4.18
N ILE A 48 -2.75 -11.16 5.26
CA ILE A 48 -4.12 -11.63 5.17
C ILE A 48 -5.00 -10.63 4.41
N PHE A 49 -4.87 -9.34 4.74
CA PHE A 49 -5.63 -8.30 4.06
C PHE A 49 -5.26 -8.18 2.58
N ALA A 50 -3.98 -8.33 2.26
CA ALA A 50 -3.52 -8.32 0.87
C ALA A 50 -4.10 -9.50 0.09
N GLU A 51 -4.16 -10.68 0.71
CA GLU A 51 -4.77 -11.85 0.09
C GLU A 51 -6.27 -11.63 -0.14
N GLU A 52 -6.94 -10.98 0.81
CA GLU A 52 -8.35 -10.61 0.63
C GLU A 52 -8.54 -9.66 -0.54
N ALA A 53 -7.63 -8.68 -0.68
CA ALA A 53 -7.70 -7.72 -1.79
C ALA A 53 -7.60 -8.43 -3.14
N VAL A 54 -6.71 -9.41 -3.25
CA VAL A 54 -6.59 -10.23 -4.46
C VAL A 54 -7.87 -11.00 -4.72
N LYS A 55 -8.42 -11.63 -3.69
CA LYS A 55 -9.65 -12.42 -3.79
C LYS A 55 -10.83 -11.57 -4.26
N GLU A 56 -10.91 -10.35 -3.78
CA GLU A 56 -11.95 -9.40 -4.16
C GLU A 56 -11.66 -8.68 -5.48
N LYS A 57 -10.51 -8.94 -6.08
CA LYS A 57 -10.05 -8.32 -7.32
C LYS A 57 -9.96 -6.80 -7.22
N ALA A 58 -9.46 -6.30 -6.09
CA ALA A 58 -9.16 -4.89 -5.96
C ALA A 58 -8.14 -4.49 -7.02
N GLU A 59 -8.35 -3.36 -7.68
CA GLU A 59 -7.43 -2.90 -8.71
C GLU A 59 -6.10 -2.43 -8.15
N ALA A 60 -6.11 -1.96 -6.90
CA ALA A 60 -4.91 -1.49 -6.23
C ALA A 60 -4.95 -1.78 -4.75
N VAL A 61 -3.76 -1.86 -4.17
CA VAL A 61 -3.58 -1.94 -2.72
C VAL A 61 -2.62 -0.81 -2.36
N VAL A 62 -2.99 -0.02 -1.36
CA VAL A 62 -2.12 1.03 -0.81
C VAL A 62 -1.71 0.56 0.58
N VAL A 63 -0.41 0.55 0.85
CA VAL A 63 0.10 0.17 2.17
C VAL A 63 0.77 1.35 2.83
N PHE A 64 0.38 1.62 4.08
CA PHE A 64 1.03 2.60 4.95
C PHE A 64 1.74 1.84 6.06
N GLY A 65 3.05 1.80 6.00
CA GLY A 65 3.83 1.06 6.98
C GLY A 65 5.32 1.09 6.71
N GLY A 66 6.08 0.41 7.56
CA GLY A 66 7.50 0.21 7.35
C GLY A 66 7.77 -0.99 6.46
N ASP A 67 9.06 -1.33 6.30
CA ASP A 67 9.48 -2.42 5.41
C ASP A 67 8.82 -3.76 5.76
N GLY A 68 8.63 -4.04 7.04
CA GLY A 68 7.99 -5.29 7.46
C GLY A 68 6.55 -5.39 6.96
N THR A 69 5.77 -4.31 7.11
CA THR A 69 4.39 -4.27 6.65
C THR A 69 4.32 -4.37 5.12
N VAL A 70 5.20 -3.64 4.43
CA VAL A 70 5.28 -3.68 2.97
C VAL A 70 5.60 -5.10 2.50
N ASN A 71 6.56 -5.77 3.13
CA ASN A 71 6.90 -7.14 2.78
C ASN A 71 5.73 -8.11 3.01
N GLU A 72 4.97 -7.92 4.07
CA GLU A 72 3.79 -8.74 4.31
C GLU A 72 2.74 -8.57 3.21
N VAL A 73 2.52 -7.33 2.77
CA VAL A 73 1.59 -7.06 1.68
C VAL A 73 2.08 -7.71 0.39
N ILE A 74 3.35 -7.55 0.07
CA ILE A 74 3.93 -8.16 -1.13
C ILE A 74 3.78 -9.68 -1.07
N SER A 75 4.02 -10.30 0.09
CA SER A 75 3.85 -11.74 0.25
C SER A 75 2.42 -12.19 -0.01
N GLY A 76 1.45 -11.35 0.34
CA GLY A 76 0.03 -11.68 0.15
C GLY A 76 -0.45 -11.58 -1.29
N ILE A 77 0.21 -10.74 -2.11
CA ILE A 77 -0.23 -10.51 -3.49
C ILE A 77 0.71 -11.11 -4.54
N ALA A 78 1.94 -11.43 -4.17
CA ALA A 78 2.91 -12.00 -5.11
C ALA A 78 2.49 -13.40 -5.55
N GLU A 79 2.84 -13.76 -6.79
CA GLU A 79 2.59 -15.10 -7.34
C GLU A 79 1.11 -15.50 -7.45
N LYS A 80 0.20 -14.53 -7.35
CA LYS A 80 -1.23 -14.78 -7.58
C LYS A 80 -1.55 -14.59 -9.06
N GLU A 81 -2.67 -15.16 -9.51
CA GLU A 81 -3.11 -14.98 -10.89
C GLU A 81 -3.48 -13.53 -11.20
N TYR A 82 -4.15 -12.90 -10.25
CA TYR A 82 -4.49 -11.48 -10.34
C TYR A 82 -3.60 -10.70 -9.40
N ILE A 83 -2.88 -9.71 -9.93
CA ILE A 83 -1.95 -8.90 -9.15
C ILE A 83 -2.40 -7.45 -9.21
N PRO A 84 -2.85 -6.87 -8.07
CA PRO A 84 -3.23 -5.46 -8.04
C PRO A 84 -1.98 -4.56 -8.11
N LYS A 85 -2.19 -3.32 -8.49
CA LYS A 85 -1.14 -2.30 -8.40
C LYS A 85 -0.86 -2.03 -6.92
N LEU A 86 0.38 -1.73 -6.61
CA LEU A 86 0.78 -1.44 -5.23
C LEU A 86 1.25 0.00 -5.10
N GLY A 87 0.60 0.75 -4.20
CA GLY A 87 1.06 2.07 -3.79
C GLY A 87 1.63 1.96 -2.39
N ILE A 88 2.79 2.56 -2.15
CA ILE A 88 3.46 2.50 -0.86
C ILE A 88 3.58 3.90 -0.27
N ILE A 89 3.13 4.06 0.97
CA ILE A 89 3.33 5.28 1.74
C ILE A 89 4.24 4.91 2.90
N PRO A 90 5.46 5.46 2.97
CA PRO A 90 6.41 5.08 4.02
C PRO A 90 5.94 5.57 5.38
N GLY A 91 5.76 4.64 6.31
CA GLY A 91 5.29 4.93 7.66
C GLY A 91 6.39 4.98 8.70
N GLY A 92 7.66 4.92 8.29
CA GLY A 92 8.77 4.92 9.22
C GLY A 92 10.02 5.51 8.62
N THR A 93 11.01 5.76 9.46
CA THR A 93 12.32 6.21 9.01
C THR A 93 13.13 5.03 8.51
N GLY A 94 13.94 5.23 7.48
CA GLY A 94 14.84 4.20 7.00
C GLY A 94 14.21 3.11 6.16
N ASN A 95 13.01 3.32 5.64
CA ASN A 95 12.34 2.34 4.77
C ASN A 95 13.20 2.04 3.54
N LEU A 96 13.81 0.87 3.51
CA LEU A 96 14.74 0.49 2.45
C LEU A 96 14.02 0.33 1.10
N ILE A 97 12.86 -0.32 1.12
CA ILE A 97 12.10 -0.57 -0.13
C ILE A 97 11.70 0.74 -0.80
N THR A 98 11.17 1.69 -0.02
CA THR A 98 10.76 2.98 -0.58
C THR A 98 11.94 3.79 -1.10
N LYS A 99 13.09 3.68 -0.45
CA LYS A 99 14.30 4.34 -0.93
C LYS A 99 14.79 3.75 -2.25
N LEU A 100 14.76 2.43 -2.38
CA LEU A 100 15.16 1.75 -3.60
C LEU A 100 14.23 2.09 -4.77
N LEU A 101 12.96 2.36 -4.49
CA LEU A 101 11.96 2.68 -5.50
C LEU A 101 11.80 4.19 -5.71
N GLU A 102 12.63 4.98 -5.06
CA GLU A 102 12.62 6.45 -5.16
C GLU A 102 11.29 7.09 -4.72
N ILE A 103 10.60 6.43 -3.79
CA ILE A 103 9.38 6.98 -3.20
C ILE A 103 9.76 8.00 -2.12
N SER A 104 9.06 9.12 -2.08
CA SER A 104 9.30 10.15 -1.08
C SER A 104 9.18 9.60 0.34
N GLN A 105 10.10 10.00 1.23
CA GLN A 105 10.06 9.65 2.65
C GLN A 105 9.15 10.58 3.45
N ASP A 106 8.71 11.68 2.86
CA ASP A 106 7.73 12.58 3.48
C ASP A 106 6.34 12.00 3.25
N ILE A 107 5.60 11.75 4.33
CA ILE A 107 4.30 11.08 4.25
C ILE A 107 3.31 11.89 3.41
N ASP A 108 3.22 13.20 3.66
CA ASP A 108 2.30 14.06 2.90
C ASP A 108 2.64 14.06 1.42
N GLN A 109 3.92 14.16 1.09
CA GLN A 109 4.36 14.16 -0.30
C GLN A 109 4.11 12.80 -0.96
N ALA A 110 4.33 11.71 -0.23
CA ALA A 110 4.07 10.38 -0.75
C ALA A 110 2.59 10.20 -1.09
N ILE A 111 1.70 10.73 -0.25
CA ILE A 111 0.25 10.68 -0.53
C ILE A 111 -0.07 11.49 -1.79
N GLU A 112 0.49 12.70 -1.89
CA GLU A 112 0.27 13.57 -3.05
C GLU A 112 0.76 12.93 -4.35
N GLU A 113 1.84 12.15 -4.29
CA GLU A 113 2.44 11.51 -5.45
C GLU A 113 1.72 10.25 -5.91
N LEU A 114 0.75 9.74 -5.13
CA LEU A 114 -0.02 8.58 -5.55
C LEU A 114 -0.80 8.91 -6.82
N ASP A 115 -0.53 8.17 -7.88
CA ASP A 115 -1.21 8.34 -9.16
C ASP A 115 -1.37 6.99 -9.81
N PHE A 116 -2.58 6.47 -9.77
CA PHE A 116 -2.90 5.13 -10.27
C PHE A 116 -3.16 5.10 -11.77
N ASN A 117 -3.16 6.25 -12.42
CA ASN A 117 -3.37 6.36 -13.87
C ASN A 117 -2.05 6.29 -14.64
N ASN A 118 -0.92 6.33 -13.95
CA ASN A 118 0.40 6.27 -14.59
C ASN A 118 1.30 5.24 -13.89
N THR A 119 2.60 5.30 -14.18
CA THR A 119 3.56 4.28 -13.75
C THR A 119 4.10 4.46 -12.33
N ASN A 120 3.59 5.42 -11.56
CA ASN A 120 4.04 5.59 -10.17
C ASN A 120 3.61 4.45 -9.27
N ALA A 121 2.53 3.76 -9.60
CA ALA A 121 2.14 2.54 -8.89
C ALA A 121 3.08 1.40 -9.31
N ILE A 122 3.49 0.60 -8.34
CA ILE A 122 4.44 -0.48 -8.56
C ILE A 122 3.75 -1.66 -9.24
N ASP A 123 4.39 -2.21 -10.26
CA ASP A 123 3.95 -3.46 -10.88
C ASP A 123 4.59 -4.63 -10.13
N ILE A 124 3.82 -5.28 -9.28
CA ILE A 124 4.29 -6.39 -8.46
C ILE A 124 4.76 -7.57 -9.32
N GLY A 125 4.14 -7.77 -10.47
CA GLY A 125 4.56 -8.83 -11.39
C GLY A 125 6.00 -8.63 -11.86
N LYS A 126 6.42 -7.40 -12.11
CA LYS A 126 7.79 -7.07 -12.45
C LYS A 126 8.70 -7.13 -11.23
N ALA A 127 8.25 -6.58 -10.11
CA ALA A 127 9.04 -6.56 -8.88
C ALA A 127 9.38 -7.99 -8.43
N ASN A 128 8.46 -8.90 -8.60
CA ASN A 128 8.63 -10.30 -8.22
C ASN A 128 9.80 -10.97 -8.93
N GLY A 129 10.13 -10.54 -10.13
CA GLY A 129 11.27 -11.10 -10.87
C GLY A 129 12.62 -10.77 -10.25
N HIS A 130 12.65 -9.95 -9.22
CA HIS A 130 13.88 -9.51 -8.56
C HIS A 130 14.09 -10.13 -7.18
N TYR A 131 13.25 -11.02 -6.76
CA TYR A 131 13.42 -11.71 -5.49
C TYR A 131 14.45 -12.80 -5.59
#